data_fc415655064507c3e2d6c471a0930dc8
#
_entry.id   fc415655064507c3e2d6c471a0930dc8
#
_cell.length_a   1.000
_cell.length_b   1.000
_cell.length_c   1.000
_cell.angle_alpha   90.00
_cell.angle_beta   90.00
_cell.angle_gamma   90.00
#
_symmetry.space_group_name_H-M   'P 1'
#
loop_
_entity.id
_entity.type
_entity.pdbx_description
1 polymer ?
#
loop_
_entity_poly.entity_id
_entity_poly.type
_entity_poly.pdbx_seq_one_letter_code
_entity_poly.pdbx_strand_id
1 'polypeptide(L)'
;MVTTRKAHRSSAASKTRPRLALALAGGGPLGAIYEIGALCALADCLQGIDFNACDHYVGVSAGGFIAAGLANGLTPRQLCEAFIEDRPTEENFDTAWLIKPAWAELGDRLQRLPGLLGSALWAWTAQGKPLTQALERLGAALPTGVFDNEDIHRQVERLFSREGRSNDFRQLRARLTLVATELDTGDAAPFGRPGWDHVPISRALQASAALPGLFPPVVIDGKHYVDGALKKTLHATVALDEGVDLLICLNPLVPFRAEPHAGPAASGQQRIPSLIEGGLPTVMSQTFRSMIHSRLELGFKQYERSYPDTDIVLIEPDQRDAELFFANTFSYRQRRELAEHAYQQTRQMLRDRQAQLAPKLQRHGIHLDQTALDDTGRRLLQPVRLAADRPTARAVDRLHTTLDQLQQHLTTRPARA
;
A
#
# COMPACT_ATOMS: atom_id res chain seq x y z
N MET A 1 -38.46 2.39 3.80
CA MET A 1 -38.50 1.16 4.59
C MET A 1 -38.56 -0.02 3.62
N VAL A 2 -37.39 -0.59 3.30
CA VAL A 2 -37.30 -1.84 2.54
C VAL A 2 -36.57 -2.83 3.45
N THR A 3 -37.34 -3.71 4.04
CA THR A 3 -36.88 -4.83 4.88
C THR A 3 -36.38 -5.94 3.97
N THR A 4 -35.07 -5.99 3.75
CA THR A 4 -34.40 -7.16 3.15
C THR A 4 -34.36 -8.29 4.17
N ARG A 5 -35.18 -9.30 4.00
CA ARG A 5 -35.13 -10.58 4.70
C ARG A 5 -33.78 -11.24 4.43
N LYS A 6 -32.90 -11.30 5.46
CA LYS A 6 -31.73 -12.19 5.49
C LYS A 6 -32.20 -13.63 5.44
N ALA A 7 -31.86 -14.34 4.38
CA ALA A 7 -32.06 -15.78 4.29
C ALA A 7 -31.17 -16.47 5.33
N HIS A 8 -31.77 -17.01 6.39
CA HIS A 8 -31.11 -17.96 7.28
C HIS A 8 -30.70 -19.18 6.46
N ARG A 9 -29.40 -19.37 6.23
CA ARG A 9 -28.85 -20.66 5.80
C ARG A 9 -28.84 -21.62 6.99
N SER A 10 -29.90 -22.40 7.12
CA SER A 10 -29.89 -23.65 7.86
C SER A 10 -29.32 -24.72 6.92
N SER A 11 -28.22 -25.35 7.32
CA SER A 11 -27.92 -26.76 7.10
C SER A 11 -26.43 -27.00 7.30
N ALA A 12 -26.09 -27.85 8.26
CA ALA A 12 -24.78 -28.44 8.43
C ALA A 12 -24.49 -29.37 7.24
N ALA A 13 -24.11 -28.78 6.09
CA ALA A 13 -23.46 -29.50 5.01
C ALA A 13 -21.96 -29.49 5.32
N SER A 14 -21.33 -30.65 5.27
CA SER A 14 -19.89 -30.87 5.36
C SER A 14 -19.16 -29.78 4.57
N LYS A 15 -18.59 -28.77 5.25
CA LYS A 15 -17.75 -27.75 4.63
C LYS A 15 -16.45 -28.44 4.20
N THR A 16 -16.28 -28.65 2.93
CA THR A 16 -15.12 -29.38 2.37
C THR A 16 -13.80 -28.65 2.58
N ARG A 17 -13.79 -27.33 2.72
CA ARG A 17 -12.65 -26.51 3.18
C ARG A 17 -13.14 -25.11 3.59
N PRO A 18 -12.46 -24.44 4.54
CA PRO A 18 -12.81 -23.07 4.90
C PRO A 18 -12.52 -22.11 3.72
N ARG A 19 -13.40 -21.11 3.52
CA ARG A 19 -13.22 -20.07 2.51
C ARG A 19 -12.35 -18.96 3.11
N LEU A 20 -11.19 -18.75 2.51
CA LEU A 20 -10.18 -17.80 2.98
C LEU A 20 -10.16 -16.56 2.11
N ALA A 21 -10.05 -15.39 2.72
CA ALA A 21 -9.79 -14.16 2.01
C ALA A 21 -8.61 -13.39 2.60
N LEU A 22 -7.95 -12.63 1.73
CA LEU A 22 -6.86 -11.75 2.08
C LEU A 22 -7.21 -10.33 1.65
N ALA A 23 -7.16 -9.37 2.58
CA ALA A 23 -7.36 -7.95 2.30
C ALA A 23 -6.07 -7.16 2.58
N LEU A 24 -5.58 -6.45 1.57
CA LEU A 24 -4.32 -5.74 1.56
C LEU A 24 -4.58 -4.24 1.39
N ALA A 25 -4.07 -3.46 2.32
CA ALA A 25 -4.31 -2.02 2.37
C ALA A 25 -3.39 -1.24 1.42
N GLY A 26 -3.73 0.02 1.19
CA GLY A 26 -2.80 0.97 0.59
C GLY A 26 -1.63 1.29 1.53
N GLY A 27 -0.65 2.01 1.02
CA GLY A 27 0.49 2.45 1.85
C GLY A 27 1.69 2.92 1.03
N GLY A 28 1.52 3.06 -0.29
CA GLY A 28 2.61 3.40 -1.20
C GLY A 28 3.73 2.37 -1.18
N PRO A 29 4.93 2.70 -1.65
CA PRO A 29 6.06 1.77 -1.70
C PRO A 29 6.43 1.20 -0.32
N LEU A 30 6.34 2.01 0.74
CA LEU A 30 6.59 1.57 2.12
C LEU A 30 5.59 0.50 2.56
N GLY A 31 4.31 0.71 2.25
CA GLY A 31 3.26 -0.25 2.54
C GLY A 31 3.49 -1.59 1.84
N ALA A 32 3.85 -1.56 0.56
CA ALA A 32 4.17 -2.77 -0.19
C ALA A 32 5.34 -3.55 0.43
N ILE A 33 6.42 -2.85 0.84
CA ILE A 33 7.58 -3.47 1.49
C ILE A 33 7.17 -4.17 2.80
N TYR A 34 6.37 -3.48 3.63
CA TYR A 34 5.85 -4.04 4.87
C TYR A 34 4.97 -5.27 4.61
N GLU A 35 4.01 -5.18 3.69
CA GLU A 35 3.09 -6.29 3.38
C GLU A 35 3.82 -7.51 2.83
N ILE A 36 4.84 -7.32 1.99
CA ILE A 36 5.66 -8.41 1.47
C ILE A 36 6.43 -9.09 2.62
N GLY A 37 7.09 -8.31 3.49
CA GLY A 37 7.79 -8.85 4.66
C GLY A 37 6.85 -9.62 5.60
N ALA A 38 5.68 -9.03 5.87
CA ALA A 38 4.66 -9.66 6.71
C ALA A 38 4.09 -10.94 6.10
N LEU A 39 3.78 -10.95 4.79
CA LEU A 39 3.30 -12.15 4.09
C LEU A 39 4.33 -13.27 4.08
N CYS A 40 5.61 -12.95 3.90
CA CYS A 40 6.67 -13.94 4.00
C CYS A 40 6.76 -14.52 5.42
N ALA A 41 6.62 -13.70 6.46
CA ALA A 41 6.60 -14.17 7.85
C ALA A 41 5.38 -15.06 8.13
N LEU A 42 4.20 -14.68 7.63
CA LEU A 42 2.99 -15.49 7.74
C LEU A 42 3.14 -16.83 7.00
N ALA A 43 3.69 -16.81 5.78
CA ALA A 43 3.92 -18.04 5.01
C ALA A 43 4.92 -18.99 5.68
N ASP A 44 5.92 -18.43 6.38
CA ASP A 44 6.93 -19.21 7.10
C ASP A 44 6.46 -19.74 8.45
N CYS A 45 5.55 -19.03 9.13
CA CYS A 45 5.16 -19.30 10.50
C CYS A 45 3.75 -19.90 10.65
N LEU A 46 2.99 -20.00 9.55
CA LEU A 46 1.66 -20.62 9.53
C LEU A 46 1.67 -21.89 8.69
N GLN A 47 1.22 -22.99 9.26
CA GLN A 47 1.01 -24.24 8.57
C GLN A 47 -0.48 -24.42 8.25
N GLY A 48 -0.80 -25.06 7.14
CA GLY A 48 -2.19 -25.31 6.72
C GLY A 48 -2.83 -24.19 5.91
N ILE A 49 -2.06 -23.17 5.53
CA ILE A 49 -2.49 -22.09 4.62
C ILE A 49 -1.56 -21.98 3.42
N ASP A 50 -2.17 -21.73 2.25
CA ASP A 50 -1.46 -21.36 1.04
C ASP A 50 -1.99 -19.98 0.60
N PHE A 51 -1.14 -18.97 0.64
CA PHE A 51 -1.50 -17.61 0.26
C PHE A 51 -1.80 -17.42 -1.24
N ASN A 52 -1.49 -18.42 -2.09
CA ASN A 52 -1.90 -18.46 -3.48
C ASN A 52 -3.21 -19.22 -3.72
N ALA A 53 -3.77 -19.86 -2.67
CA ALA A 53 -5.00 -20.62 -2.73
C ALA A 53 -6.16 -19.98 -1.92
N CYS A 54 -6.07 -18.68 -1.63
CA CYS A 54 -7.19 -17.93 -1.07
C CYS A 54 -8.33 -17.85 -2.07
N ASP A 55 -9.58 -17.84 -1.58
CA ASP A 55 -10.78 -17.76 -2.41
C ASP A 55 -11.04 -16.34 -2.93
N HIS A 56 -10.61 -15.32 -2.16
CA HIS A 56 -10.79 -13.92 -2.54
C HIS A 56 -9.61 -13.05 -2.07
N TYR A 57 -9.09 -12.24 -2.98
CA TYR A 57 -8.10 -11.20 -2.70
C TYR A 57 -8.74 -9.83 -2.90
N VAL A 58 -8.62 -8.97 -1.89
CA VAL A 58 -9.02 -7.56 -1.96
C VAL A 58 -7.78 -6.70 -1.82
N GLY A 59 -7.55 -5.81 -2.76
CA GLY A 59 -6.37 -4.95 -2.74
C GLY A 59 -6.72 -3.49 -3.00
N VAL A 60 -5.97 -2.61 -2.34
CA VAL A 60 -6.11 -1.16 -2.48
C VAL A 60 -4.72 -0.57 -2.69
N SER A 61 -4.54 0.30 -3.70
CA SER A 61 -3.26 0.99 -3.92
C SER A 61 -2.07 0.01 -3.95
N ALA A 62 -1.07 0.20 -3.11
CA ALA A 62 0.10 -0.70 -2.99
C ALA A 62 -0.30 -2.16 -2.71
N GLY A 63 -1.25 -2.40 -1.80
CA GLY A 63 -1.76 -3.75 -1.53
C GLY A 63 -2.47 -4.37 -2.73
N GLY A 64 -2.97 -3.55 -3.66
CA GLY A 64 -3.53 -4.02 -4.91
C GLY A 64 -2.53 -4.77 -5.79
N PHE A 65 -1.28 -4.30 -5.86
CA PHE A 65 -0.21 -4.98 -6.63
C PHE A 65 0.11 -6.35 -6.04
N ILE A 66 0.16 -6.44 -4.71
CA ILE A 66 0.44 -7.68 -4.01
C ILE A 66 -0.73 -8.65 -4.17
N ALA A 67 -1.98 -8.19 -3.98
CA ALA A 67 -3.19 -8.97 -4.19
C ALA A 67 -3.27 -9.53 -5.62
N ALA A 68 -3.00 -8.70 -6.62
CA ALA A 68 -3.02 -9.10 -8.02
C ALA A 68 -1.88 -10.08 -8.36
N GLY A 69 -0.70 -9.90 -7.76
CA GLY A 69 0.42 -10.84 -7.88
C GLY A 69 0.08 -12.22 -7.32
N LEU A 70 -0.46 -12.28 -6.10
CA LEU A 70 -0.89 -13.53 -5.45
C LEU A 70 -2.00 -14.22 -6.24
N ALA A 71 -3.00 -13.47 -6.71
CA ALA A 71 -4.09 -14.00 -7.54
C ALA A 71 -3.60 -14.53 -8.90
N ASN A 72 -2.48 -14.01 -9.41
CA ASN A 72 -1.77 -14.48 -10.61
C ASN A 72 -0.73 -15.56 -10.31
N GLY A 73 -0.71 -16.13 -9.09
CA GLY A 73 0.14 -17.25 -8.73
C GLY A 73 1.55 -16.91 -8.27
N LEU A 74 1.89 -15.61 -8.10
CA LEU A 74 3.16 -15.23 -7.49
C LEU A 74 3.13 -15.52 -5.99
N THR A 75 4.07 -16.31 -5.50
CA THR A 75 4.19 -16.60 -4.07
C THR A 75 4.70 -15.36 -3.29
N PRO A 76 4.47 -15.27 -1.97
CA PRO A 76 5.05 -14.22 -1.13
C PRO A 76 6.57 -14.10 -1.32
N ARG A 77 7.28 -15.22 -1.47
CA ARG A 77 8.72 -15.24 -1.72
C ARG A 77 9.09 -14.65 -3.09
N GLN A 78 8.37 -14.99 -4.15
CA GLN A 78 8.59 -14.42 -5.49
C GLN A 78 8.27 -12.94 -5.51
N LEU A 79 7.24 -12.47 -4.79
CA LEU A 79 6.98 -11.05 -4.61
C LEU A 79 8.16 -10.35 -3.91
N CYS A 80 8.74 -10.98 -2.88
CA CYS A 80 9.94 -10.45 -2.21
C CYS A 80 11.13 -10.36 -3.18
N GLU A 81 11.38 -11.38 -3.99
CA GLU A 81 12.46 -11.39 -4.98
C GLU A 81 12.26 -10.31 -6.05
N ALA A 82 11.01 -10.13 -6.52
CA ALA A 82 10.69 -9.15 -7.56
C ALA A 82 10.74 -7.70 -7.07
N PHE A 83 10.25 -7.41 -5.87
CA PHE A 83 10.08 -6.04 -5.38
C PHE A 83 11.20 -5.57 -4.44
N ILE A 84 11.85 -6.51 -3.72
CA ILE A 84 12.80 -6.20 -2.65
C ILE A 84 14.24 -6.55 -3.04
N GLU A 85 14.47 -7.75 -3.62
CA GLU A 85 15.82 -8.25 -3.83
C GLU A 85 16.47 -7.78 -5.14
N ASP A 86 15.68 -7.20 -6.06
CA ASP A 86 16.14 -6.73 -7.38
C ASP A 86 17.07 -7.75 -8.08
N ARG A 87 16.74 -9.03 -7.88
CA ARG A 87 17.47 -10.09 -8.59
C ARG A 87 17.11 -9.96 -10.06
N PRO A 88 18.07 -10.21 -10.97
CA PRO A 88 17.78 -10.21 -12.40
C PRO A 88 16.90 -11.42 -12.76
N THR A 89 15.66 -11.37 -12.32
CA THR A 89 14.59 -12.27 -12.71
C THR A 89 13.79 -11.60 -13.82
N GLU A 90 13.12 -12.35 -14.64
CA GLU A 90 12.21 -11.80 -15.64
C GLU A 90 11.06 -10.98 -15.01
N GLU A 91 10.92 -11.05 -13.70
CA GLU A 91 9.85 -10.46 -12.89
C GLU A 91 10.22 -9.11 -12.25
N ASN A 92 11.41 -8.57 -12.57
CA ASN A 92 11.88 -7.33 -11.93
C ASN A 92 10.90 -6.18 -12.12
N PHE A 93 10.43 -5.69 -10.97
CA PHE A 93 9.57 -4.53 -10.86
C PHE A 93 10.44 -3.33 -10.49
N ASP A 94 10.97 -2.65 -11.50
CA ASP A 94 11.76 -1.44 -11.26
C ASP A 94 10.86 -0.33 -10.73
N THR A 95 11.03 0.02 -9.46
CA THR A 95 10.25 1.10 -8.82
C THR A 95 10.66 2.51 -9.30
N ALA A 96 11.73 2.65 -10.07
CA ALA A 96 12.18 3.95 -10.60
C ALA A 96 11.15 4.58 -11.55
N TRP A 97 10.33 3.76 -12.22
CA TRP A 97 9.26 4.28 -13.10
C TRP A 97 8.11 4.95 -12.34
N LEU A 98 7.93 4.69 -11.03
CA LEU A 98 6.94 5.39 -10.20
C LEU A 98 7.27 6.89 -10.01
N ILE A 99 8.51 7.30 -10.29
CA ILE A 99 8.99 8.67 -10.01
C ILE A 99 9.18 9.47 -11.31
N LYS A 100 8.67 9.01 -12.43
CA LYS A 100 8.77 9.78 -13.67
C LYS A 100 7.88 11.02 -13.60
N PRO A 101 8.45 12.23 -13.77
CA PRO A 101 7.66 13.46 -13.75
C PRO A 101 6.62 13.48 -14.87
N ALA A 102 5.43 13.99 -14.59
CA ALA A 102 4.32 14.14 -15.54
C ALA A 102 4.55 15.32 -16.51
N TRP A 103 5.62 15.25 -17.30
CA TRP A 103 6.01 16.35 -18.21
C TRP A 103 4.92 16.76 -19.19
N ALA A 104 4.11 15.81 -19.68
CA ALA A 104 3.04 16.07 -20.61
C ALA A 104 1.95 16.93 -19.97
N GLU A 105 1.46 16.55 -18.78
CA GLU A 105 0.45 17.33 -18.06
C GLU A 105 1.01 18.69 -17.64
N LEU A 106 2.26 18.75 -17.18
CA LEU A 106 2.91 20.01 -16.83
C LEU A 106 3.00 20.95 -18.03
N GLY A 107 3.37 20.44 -19.21
CA GLY A 107 3.42 21.19 -20.46
C GLY A 107 2.06 21.74 -20.87
N ASP A 108 1.02 20.92 -20.85
CA ASP A 108 -0.36 21.35 -21.17
C ASP A 108 -0.88 22.41 -20.20
N ARG A 109 -0.56 22.30 -18.93
CA ARG A 109 -0.96 23.27 -17.90
C ARG A 109 -0.21 24.58 -18.03
N LEU A 110 1.09 24.55 -18.32
CA LEU A 110 1.90 25.74 -18.59
C LEU A 110 1.39 26.52 -19.81
N GLN A 111 0.94 25.84 -20.86
CA GLN A 111 0.33 26.49 -22.04
C GLN A 111 -0.97 27.22 -21.70
N ARG A 112 -1.73 26.75 -20.71
CA ARG A 112 -2.98 27.43 -20.25
C ARG A 112 -2.74 28.57 -19.29
N LEU A 113 -1.54 28.67 -18.71
CA LEU A 113 -1.20 29.68 -17.69
C LEU A 113 -1.41 31.12 -18.15
N PRO A 114 -1.01 31.54 -19.38
CA PRO A 114 -1.26 32.92 -19.85
C PRO A 114 -2.75 33.27 -19.92
N GLY A 115 -3.60 32.35 -20.39
CA GLY A 115 -5.05 32.52 -20.43
C GLY A 115 -5.69 32.62 -19.05
N LEU A 116 -5.22 31.81 -18.09
CA LEU A 116 -5.69 31.85 -16.72
C LEU A 116 -5.26 33.11 -15.99
N LEU A 117 -4.01 33.57 -16.17
CA LEU A 117 -3.53 34.84 -15.66
C LEU A 117 -4.31 36.01 -16.24
N GLY A 118 -4.55 36.05 -17.55
CA GLY A 118 -5.37 37.08 -18.21
C GLY A 118 -6.80 37.09 -17.67
N SER A 119 -7.43 35.93 -17.51
CA SER A 119 -8.79 35.82 -16.96
C SER A 119 -8.87 36.20 -15.47
N ALA A 120 -7.84 35.87 -14.68
CA ALA A 120 -7.75 36.22 -13.27
C ALA A 120 -7.55 37.76 -13.12
N LEU A 121 -6.67 38.34 -13.90
CA LEU A 121 -6.43 39.79 -13.90
C LEU A 121 -7.69 40.56 -14.35
N TRP A 122 -8.36 40.09 -15.39
CA TRP A 122 -9.61 40.70 -15.87
C TRP A 122 -10.76 40.60 -14.84
N ALA A 123 -10.88 39.43 -14.14
CA ALA A 123 -11.87 39.27 -13.08
C ALA A 123 -11.60 40.21 -11.89
N TRP A 124 -10.34 40.44 -11.55
CA TRP A 124 -9.94 41.34 -10.47
C TRP A 124 -10.15 42.79 -10.86
N THR A 125 -9.67 43.23 -12.04
CA THR A 125 -9.67 44.64 -12.44
C THR A 125 -11.00 45.12 -13.03
N ALA A 126 -11.64 44.32 -13.89
CA ALA A 126 -12.84 44.73 -14.62
C ALA A 126 -14.15 44.26 -13.94
N GLN A 127 -14.14 43.15 -13.21
CA GLN A 127 -15.33 42.62 -12.52
C GLN A 127 -15.37 42.94 -11.01
N GLY A 128 -14.32 43.55 -10.46
CA GLY A 128 -14.26 43.90 -9.04
C GLY A 128 -14.29 42.66 -8.08
N LYS A 129 -13.94 41.49 -8.59
CA LYS A 129 -13.94 40.28 -7.77
C LYS A 129 -12.77 40.26 -6.77
N PRO A 130 -12.93 39.73 -5.56
CA PRO A 130 -11.87 39.68 -4.58
C PRO A 130 -10.67 38.88 -5.12
N LEU A 131 -9.48 39.30 -4.75
CA LEU A 131 -8.21 38.69 -5.18
C LEU A 131 -8.17 37.18 -4.90
N THR A 132 -8.82 36.70 -3.83
CA THR A 132 -8.96 35.30 -3.50
C THR A 132 -9.65 34.50 -4.61
N GLN A 133 -10.75 35.00 -5.19
CA GLN A 133 -11.43 34.40 -6.32
C GLN A 133 -10.60 34.40 -7.61
N ALA A 134 -9.77 35.46 -7.79
CA ALA A 134 -8.84 35.47 -8.92
C ALA A 134 -7.72 34.41 -8.75
N LEU A 135 -7.23 34.21 -7.52
CA LEU A 135 -6.22 33.20 -7.19
C LEU A 135 -6.78 31.77 -7.28
N GLU A 136 -8.06 31.55 -6.96
CA GLU A 136 -8.70 30.23 -7.14
C GLU A 136 -8.63 29.74 -8.59
N ARG A 137 -8.73 30.64 -9.56
CA ARG A 137 -8.59 30.31 -10.99
C ARG A 137 -7.18 29.85 -11.35
N LEU A 138 -6.17 30.31 -10.64
CA LEU A 138 -4.79 29.86 -10.82
C LEU A 138 -4.58 28.44 -10.27
N GLY A 139 -5.45 27.98 -9.34
CA GLY A 139 -5.46 26.60 -8.89
C GLY A 139 -5.64 25.60 -10.05
N ALA A 140 -6.40 25.99 -11.09
CA ALA A 140 -6.56 25.18 -12.30
C ALA A 140 -5.28 25.03 -13.14
N ALA A 141 -4.26 25.86 -12.88
CA ALA A 141 -2.93 25.74 -13.50
C ALA A 141 -2.03 24.72 -12.80
N LEU A 142 -2.37 24.31 -11.57
CA LEU A 142 -1.59 23.30 -10.87
C LEU A 142 -1.85 21.91 -11.49
N PRO A 143 -0.81 21.09 -11.67
CA PRO A 143 -1.00 19.74 -12.15
C PRO A 143 -1.79 18.91 -11.12
N THR A 144 -2.60 17.96 -11.59
CA THR A 144 -3.36 17.05 -10.73
C THR A 144 -2.48 15.97 -10.10
N GLY A 145 -1.30 15.73 -10.69
CA GLY A 145 -0.26 14.85 -10.18
C GLY A 145 1.13 15.32 -10.57
N VAL A 146 2.11 15.02 -9.74
CA VAL A 146 3.53 15.36 -10.00
C VAL A 146 4.17 14.31 -10.92
N PHE A 147 3.74 13.04 -10.81
CA PHE A 147 4.31 11.92 -11.53
C PHE A 147 3.31 11.33 -12.52
N ASP A 148 3.83 10.78 -13.63
CA ASP A 148 3.04 10.02 -14.59
C ASP A 148 2.76 8.61 -14.02
N ASN A 149 1.52 8.14 -14.11
CA ASN A 149 1.13 6.80 -13.68
C ASN A 149 0.82 5.84 -14.83
N GLU A 150 1.00 6.24 -16.10
CA GLU A 150 0.73 5.37 -17.25
C GLU A 150 1.71 4.21 -17.33
N ASP A 151 2.94 4.39 -16.85
CA ASP A 151 3.92 3.31 -16.75
C ASP A 151 3.48 2.19 -15.79
N ILE A 152 2.65 2.49 -14.77
CA ILE A 152 2.03 1.47 -13.91
C ILE A 152 1.25 0.48 -14.77
N HIS A 153 0.32 1.00 -15.57
CA HIS A 153 -0.47 0.18 -16.48
C HIS A 153 0.40 -0.66 -17.40
N ARG A 154 1.36 -0.04 -18.11
CA ARG A 154 2.21 -0.73 -19.07
C ARG A 154 3.06 -1.83 -18.47
N GLN A 155 3.66 -1.60 -17.30
CA GLN A 155 4.51 -2.61 -16.66
C GLN A 155 3.70 -3.78 -16.11
N VAL A 156 2.57 -3.49 -15.47
CA VAL A 156 1.68 -4.53 -14.95
C VAL A 156 1.06 -5.34 -16.09
N GLU A 157 0.66 -4.69 -17.19
CA GLU A 157 0.14 -5.36 -18.37
C GLU A 157 1.18 -6.35 -18.95
N ARG A 158 2.44 -5.92 -19.09
CA ARG A 158 3.53 -6.81 -19.52
C ARG A 158 3.73 -7.98 -18.57
N LEU A 159 3.67 -7.74 -17.27
CA LEU A 159 3.84 -8.77 -16.26
C LEU A 159 2.72 -9.82 -16.30
N PHE A 160 1.47 -9.37 -16.46
CA PHE A 160 0.30 -10.24 -16.43
C PHE A 160 -0.12 -10.78 -17.82
N SER A 161 0.55 -10.35 -18.91
CA SER A 161 0.41 -10.94 -20.24
C SER A 161 1.33 -12.14 -20.48
N ARG A 162 2.13 -12.55 -19.49
CA ARG A 162 3.02 -13.70 -19.58
C ARG A 162 2.24 -15.01 -19.46
N GLU A 163 2.82 -16.09 -19.96
CA GLU A 163 2.26 -17.43 -19.87
C GLU A 163 1.94 -17.81 -18.40
N GLY A 164 0.76 -18.37 -18.19
CA GLY A 164 0.26 -18.76 -16.86
C GLY A 164 -0.29 -17.60 -16.01
N ARG A 165 -0.33 -16.37 -16.52
CA ARG A 165 -0.90 -15.19 -15.88
C ARG A 165 -2.03 -14.58 -16.70
N SER A 166 -2.79 -13.67 -16.11
CA SER A 166 -3.87 -12.96 -16.81
C SER A 166 -3.99 -11.52 -16.35
N ASN A 167 -4.20 -10.61 -17.31
CA ASN A 167 -4.60 -9.22 -17.08
C ASN A 167 -6.13 -9.04 -17.08
N ASP A 168 -6.89 -10.16 -17.09
CA ASP A 168 -8.36 -10.19 -17.07
C ASP A 168 -8.84 -10.87 -15.78
N PHE A 169 -9.63 -10.16 -14.97
CA PHE A 169 -10.20 -10.67 -13.71
C PHE A 169 -10.98 -11.98 -13.87
N ARG A 170 -11.67 -12.15 -14.98
CA ARG A 170 -12.54 -13.31 -15.28
C ARG A 170 -11.77 -14.59 -15.56
N GLN A 171 -10.47 -14.47 -15.87
CA GLN A 171 -9.58 -15.60 -16.14
C GLN A 171 -8.80 -16.08 -14.93
N LEU A 172 -8.87 -15.34 -13.80
CA LEU A 172 -8.21 -15.73 -12.58
C LEU A 172 -8.93 -16.90 -11.91
N ARG A 173 -8.17 -17.79 -11.25
CA ARG A 173 -8.73 -18.92 -10.48
C ARG A 173 -9.46 -18.46 -9.22
N ALA A 174 -8.90 -17.45 -8.54
CA ALA A 174 -9.47 -16.84 -7.35
C ALA A 174 -10.11 -15.50 -7.70
N ARG A 175 -11.04 -15.05 -6.86
CA ARG A 175 -11.60 -13.72 -7.01
C ARG A 175 -10.56 -12.67 -6.63
N LEU A 176 -10.40 -11.67 -7.46
CA LEU A 176 -9.60 -10.48 -7.19
C LEU A 176 -10.52 -9.27 -7.26
N THR A 177 -10.48 -8.43 -6.22
CA THR A 177 -11.15 -7.12 -6.26
C THR A 177 -10.14 -6.04 -5.95
N LEU A 178 -9.97 -5.12 -6.90
CA LEU A 178 -9.13 -3.93 -6.75
C LEU A 178 -10.04 -2.72 -6.58
N VAL A 179 -9.83 -1.94 -5.51
CA VAL A 179 -10.75 -0.86 -5.22
C VAL A 179 -10.10 0.49 -5.48
N ALA A 180 -10.77 1.31 -6.30
CA ALA A 180 -10.50 2.74 -6.46
C ALA A 180 -11.69 3.57 -5.94
N THR A 181 -11.56 4.88 -5.97
CA THR A 181 -12.63 5.83 -5.66
C THR A 181 -12.97 6.64 -6.90
N GLU A 182 -14.24 6.63 -7.32
CA GLU A 182 -14.73 7.53 -8.36
C GLU A 182 -14.70 8.96 -7.83
N LEU A 183 -14.01 9.85 -8.51
CA LEU A 183 -13.72 11.19 -8.01
C LEU A 183 -14.97 12.06 -7.91
N ASP A 184 -15.86 11.98 -8.88
CA ASP A 184 -17.03 12.85 -8.99
C ASP A 184 -18.14 12.49 -7.97
N THR A 185 -18.29 11.21 -7.64
CA THR A 185 -19.33 10.73 -6.70
C THR A 185 -18.77 10.43 -5.31
N GLY A 186 -17.47 10.20 -5.18
CA GLY A 186 -16.84 9.69 -3.97
C GLY A 186 -17.19 8.21 -3.67
N ASP A 187 -17.75 7.47 -4.64
CA ASP A 187 -18.12 6.08 -4.45
C ASP A 187 -16.94 5.12 -4.72
N ALA A 188 -16.99 3.96 -4.04
CA ALA A 188 -16.01 2.92 -4.27
C ALA A 188 -16.27 2.23 -5.61
N ALA A 189 -15.23 2.06 -6.41
CA ALA A 189 -15.24 1.30 -7.66
C ALA A 189 -14.53 -0.04 -7.46
N PRO A 190 -15.28 -1.14 -7.21
CA PRO A 190 -14.70 -2.46 -6.92
C PRO A 190 -14.44 -3.22 -8.22
N PHE A 191 -13.35 -2.91 -8.92
CA PHE A 191 -12.92 -3.59 -10.12
C PHE A 191 -12.72 -5.10 -9.88
N GLY A 192 -13.18 -5.92 -10.81
CA GLY A 192 -13.19 -7.37 -10.71
C GLY A 192 -14.52 -7.96 -10.20
N ARG A 193 -15.47 -7.12 -9.76
CA ARG A 193 -16.85 -7.56 -9.50
C ARG A 193 -17.70 -7.49 -10.77
N PRO A 194 -18.84 -8.22 -10.84
CA PRO A 194 -19.75 -8.13 -11.96
C PRO A 194 -20.11 -6.69 -12.33
N GLY A 195 -19.94 -6.32 -13.59
CA GLY A 195 -20.08 -4.96 -14.09
C GLY A 195 -18.82 -4.08 -13.98
N TRP A 196 -17.78 -4.54 -13.31
CA TRP A 196 -16.47 -3.90 -13.17
C TRP A 196 -15.32 -4.79 -13.64
N ASP A 197 -15.61 -6.02 -14.04
CA ASP A 197 -14.67 -7.09 -14.40
C ASP A 197 -14.18 -7.02 -15.86
N HIS A 198 -14.74 -6.13 -16.67
CA HIS A 198 -14.32 -5.88 -18.05
C HIS A 198 -13.05 -5.00 -18.14
N VAL A 199 -12.74 -4.25 -17.05
CA VAL A 199 -11.55 -3.39 -16.99
C VAL A 199 -10.30 -4.28 -16.80
N PRO A 200 -9.21 -4.07 -17.56
CA PRO A 200 -7.97 -4.80 -17.33
C PRO A 200 -7.42 -4.60 -15.92
N ILE A 201 -6.85 -5.66 -15.31
CA ILE A 201 -6.26 -5.60 -13.97
C ILE A 201 -5.22 -4.47 -13.88
N SER A 202 -4.38 -4.31 -14.90
CA SER A 202 -3.37 -3.26 -14.97
C SER A 202 -3.95 -1.84 -14.90
N ARG A 203 -5.10 -1.61 -15.56
CA ARG A 203 -5.78 -0.31 -15.54
C ARG A 203 -6.48 -0.07 -14.20
N ALA A 204 -7.08 -1.11 -13.63
CA ALA A 204 -7.67 -1.05 -12.29
C ALA A 204 -6.62 -0.76 -11.21
N LEU A 205 -5.42 -1.35 -11.31
CA LEU A 205 -4.29 -1.07 -10.42
C LEU A 205 -3.82 0.38 -10.54
N GLN A 206 -3.69 0.87 -11.77
CA GLN A 206 -3.34 2.28 -12.02
C GLN A 206 -4.34 3.22 -11.33
N ALA A 207 -5.65 2.96 -11.49
CA ALA A 207 -6.70 3.75 -10.86
C ALA A 207 -6.66 3.66 -9.33
N SER A 208 -6.48 2.44 -8.80
CA SER A 208 -6.40 2.19 -7.35
C SER A 208 -5.17 2.81 -6.69
N ALA A 209 -4.10 3.06 -7.45
CA ALA A 209 -2.86 3.67 -6.98
C ALA A 209 -2.73 5.17 -7.30
N ALA A 210 -3.75 5.78 -7.92
CA ALA A 210 -3.74 7.19 -8.31
C ALA A 210 -3.95 8.12 -7.11
N LEU A 211 -2.94 8.22 -6.23
CA LEU A 211 -3.01 9.06 -5.04
C LEU A 211 -2.99 10.55 -5.44
N PRO A 212 -4.04 11.34 -5.11
CA PRO A 212 -4.13 12.76 -5.47
C PRO A 212 -2.92 13.57 -5.00
N GLY A 213 -2.43 14.41 -5.88
CA GLY A 213 -1.22 15.20 -5.67
C GLY A 213 0.07 14.48 -6.09
N LEU A 214 0.12 13.14 -6.02
CA LEU A 214 1.23 12.37 -6.58
C LEU A 214 0.97 11.98 -8.03
N PHE A 215 -0.20 11.44 -8.31
CA PHE A 215 -0.58 10.95 -9.64
C PHE A 215 -1.88 11.60 -10.13
N PRO A 216 -2.03 11.80 -11.45
CA PRO A 216 -3.28 12.28 -12.02
C PRO A 216 -4.38 11.21 -11.87
N PRO A 217 -5.67 11.65 -11.78
CA PRO A 217 -6.80 10.74 -11.85
C PRO A 217 -6.79 9.92 -13.14
N VAL A 218 -7.19 8.65 -13.05
CA VAL A 218 -7.25 7.73 -14.18
C VAL A 218 -8.65 7.74 -14.79
N VAL A 219 -8.73 7.88 -16.12
CA VAL A 219 -10.01 7.85 -16.83
C VAL A 219 -10.32 6.43 -17.28
N ILE A 220 -11.47 5.89 -16.86
CA ILE A 220 -12.02 4.60 -17.27
C ILE A 220 -13.50 4.81 -17.59
N ASP A 221 -13.93 4.44 -18.78
CA ASP A 221 -15.32 4.58 -19.26
C ASP A 221 -15.90 5.99 -19.08
N GLY A 222 -15.08 7.02 -19.30
CA GLY A 222 -15.46 8.42 -19.18
C GLY A 222 -15.56 8.97 -17.75
N LYS A 223 -15.23 8.18 -16.74
CA LYS A 223 -15.23 8.56 -15.33
C LYS A 223 -13.80 8.68 -14.79
N HIS A 224 -13.62 9.51 -13.76
CA HIS A 224 -12.32 9.77 -13.15
C HIS A 224 -12.16 8.98 -11.85
N TYR A 225 -11.05 8.27 -11.69
CA TYR A 225 -10.76 7.44 -10.52
C TYR A 225 -9.47 7.86 -9.83
N VAL A 226 -9.51 7.81 -8.51
CA VAL A 226 -8.38 8.08 -7.62
C VAL A 226 -8.19 6.93 -6.63
N ASP A 227 -7.12 6.97 -5.85
CA ASP A 227 -6.75 5.92 -4.88
C ASP A 227 -7.91 5.53 -3.96
N GLY A 228 -8.13 4.23 -3.81
CA GLY A 228 -9.21 3.66 -3.00
C GLY A 228 -9.03 3.84 -1.50
N ALA A 229 -7.80 4.02 -1.01
CA ALA A 229 -7.50 4.19 0.41
C ALA A 229 -8.14 5.46 1.00
N LEU A 230 -8.45 6.45 0.16
CA LEU A 230 -9.12 7.69 0.58
C LEU A 230 -10.52 7.43 1.14
N LYS A 231 -11.22 6.41 0.67
CA LYS A 231 -12.57 6.06 1.16
C LYS A 231 -12.52 5.05 2.29
N LYS A 232 -11.80 3.93 2.11
CA LYS A 232 -11.56 2.89 3.12
C LYS A 232 -10.19 2.23 2.87
N THR A 233 -9.49 1.90 3.93
CA THR A 233 -8.14 1.35 3.84
C THR A 233 -8.09 -0.05 3.23
N LEU A 234 -8.97 -0.94 3.69
CA LEU A 234 -8.95 -2.37 3.36
C LEU A 234 -10.12 -2.82 2.50
N HIS A 235 -11.21 -2.05 2.44
CA HIS A 235 -12.45 -2.48 1.79
C HIS A 235 -12.89 -3.92 2.11
N ALA A 236 -12.62 -4.39 3.34
CA ALA A 236 -12.83 -5.75 3.80
C ALA A 236 -14.27 -6.26 3.62
N THR A 237 -15.25 -5.36 3.65
CA THR A 237 -16.68 -5.69 3.38
C THR A 237 -16.88 -6.40 2.05
N VAL A 238 -16.03 -6.15 1.05
CA VAL A 238 -16.12 -6.79 -0.26
C VAL A 238 -15.99 -8.31 -0.15
N ALA A 239 -15.06 -8.80 0.68
CA ALA A 239 -14.90 -10.23 0.93
C ALA A 239 -15.90 -10.76 1.98
N LEU A 240 -16.18 -9.95 3.02
CA LEU A 240 -17.10 -10.34 4.10
C LEU A 240 -18.53 -10.56 3.59
N ASP A 241 -19.02 -9.71 2.66
CA ASP A 241 -20.34 -9.84 2.05
C ASP A 241 -20.49 -11.13 1.23
N GLU A 242 -19.40 -11.74 0.79
CA GLU A 242 -19.38 -13.02 0.09
C GLU A 242 -19.38 -14.23 1.02
N GLY A 243 -19.30 -14.00 2.35
CA GLY A 243 -19.44 -15.03 3.38
C GLY A 243 -18.19 -15.90 3.48
N VAL A 244 -17.01 -15.31 3.51
CA VAL A 244 -15.75 -16.02 3.82
C VAL A 244 -15.71 -16.44 5.28
N ASP A 245 -15.00 -17.51 5.59
CA ASP A 245 -14.91 -18.06 6.95
C ASP A 245 -13.77 -17.39 7.74
N LEU A 246 -12.65 -17.07 7.06
CA LEU A 246 -11.51 -16.35 7.62
C LEU A 246 -11.08 -15.23 6.68
N LEU A 247 -10.91 -14.05 7.24
CA LEU A 247 -10.33 -12.89 6.56
C LEU A 247 -9.05 -12.46 7.25
N ILE A 248 -7.93 -12.51 6.54
CA ILE A 248 -6.64 -11.96 6.99
C ILE A 248 -6.49 -10.57 6.36
N CYS A 249 -6.25 -9.56 7.20
CA CYS A 249 -6.09 -8.17 6.80
C CYS A 249 -4.66 -7.72 7.10
N LEU A 250 -3.97 -7.12 6.12
CA LEU A 250 -2.69 -6.45 6.32
C LEU A 250 -2.88 -4.95 6.14
N ASN A 251 -2.47 -4.16 7.13
CA ASN A 251 -2.59 -2.71 7.10
C ASN A 251 -1.28 -2.04 7.52
N PRO A 252 -0.48 -1.53 6.57
CA PRO A 252 0.73 -0.78 6.86
C PRO A 252 0.48 0.68 7.26
N LEU A 253 -0.75 1.19 7.08
CA LEU A 253 -1.10 2.60 7.29
C LEU A 253 -1.49 2.88 8.74
N VAL A 254 -0.55 2.73 9.65
CA VAL A 254 -0.72 3.18 11.04
C VAL A 254 -0.10 4.57 11.25
N PRO A 255 -0.71 5.44 12.10
CA PRO A 255 -0.09 6.70 12.47
C PRO A 255 1.11 6.46 13.38
N PHE A 256 2.13 7.29 13.28
CA PHE A 256 3.24 7.25 14.23
C PHE A 256 2.79 7.81 15.58
N ARG A 257 3.12 7.09 16.65
CA ARG A 257 2.84 7.49 18.04
C ARG A 257 4.13 7.73 18.79
N ALA A 258 4.53 9.00 18.89
CA ALA A 258 5.67 9.39 19.72
C ALA A 258 5.37 9.11 21.21
N GLU A 259 6.35 8.58 21.93
CA GLU A 259 6.24 8.49 23.38
C GLU A 259 6.41 9.88 24.01
N PRO A 260 5.49 10.32 24.90
CA PRO A 260 5.49 11.69 25.45
C PRO A 260 6.70 12.04 26.32
N HIS A 261 7.52 11.05 26.71
CA HIS A 261 8.56 11.18 27.73
C HIS A 261 9.89 10.50 27.37
N ALA A 262 10.25 10.46 26.09
CA ALA A 262 11.65 10.20 25.78
C ALA A 262 12.44 11.42 26.26
N GLY A 263 12.92 11.36 27.52
CA GLY A 263 13.91 12.31 28.05
C GLY A 263 15.11 12.41 27.10
N PRO A 264 16.07 13.34 27.33
CA PRO A 264 17.22 13.50 26.45
C PRO A 264 17.84 12.12 26.22
N ALA A 265 17.90 11.71 24.95
CA ALA A 265 18.39 10.39 24.54
C ALA A 265 19.67 10.06 25.31
N ALA A 266 19.66 8.93 26.02
CA ALA A 266 20.87 8.42 26.63
C ALA A 266 21.92 8.30 25.52
N SER A 267 23.16 8.68 25.81
CA SER A 267 24.25 8.74 24.83
C SER A 267 24.34 7.43 24.05
N GLY A 268 23.92 7.45 22.75
CA GLY A 268 23.91 6.30 21.87
C GLY A 268 22.57 5.94 21.23
N GLN A 269 21.44 6.46 21.69
CA GLN A 269 20.17 6.29 21.00
C GLN A 269 19.96 7.34 19.92
N GLN A 270 19.59 6.88 18.72
CA GLN A 270 19.31 7.76 17.60
C GLN A 270 18.08 8.63 17.96
N ARG A 271 18.23 9.95 17.90
CA ARG A 271 17.13 10.90 18.19
C ARG A 271 16.00 10.67 17.15
N ILE A 272 14.80 10.36 17.61
CA ILE A 272 13.62 10.29 16.75
C ILE A 272 13.32 11.72 16.27
N PRO A 273 13.32 11.99 14.94
CA PRO A 273 13.02 13.32 14.42
C PRO A 273 11.61 13.77 14.82
N SER A 274 11.43 15.05 15.09
CA SER A 274 10.10 15.61 15.24
C SER A 274 9.35 15.56 13.91
N LEU A 275 8.06 15.22 13.92
CA LEU A 275 7.22 15.19 12.72
C LEU A 275 7.24 16.53 11.96
N ILE A 276 7.40 17.66 12.69
CA ILE A 276 7.48 19.00 12.13
C ILE A 276 8.79 19.20 11.35
N GLU A 277 9.88 18.57 11.78
CA GLU A 277 11.18 18.67 11.11
C GLU A 277 11.15 18.09 9.68
N GLY A 278 10.24 17.14 9.42
CA GLY A 278 9.99 16.58 8.08
C GLY A 278 9.14 17.47 7.17
N GLY A 279 8.69 18.64 7.65
CA GLY A 279 7.93 19.62 6.89
C GLY A 279 6.53 19.14 6.49
N LEU A 280 5.94 19.85 5.53
CA LEU A 280 4.56 19.60 5.06
C LEU A 280 4.29 18.15 4.62
N PRO A 281 5.17 17.47 3.88
CA PRO A 281 4.92 16.07 3.47
C PRO A 281 4.75 15.14 4.66
N THR A 282 5.57 15.24 5.69
CA THR A 282 5.49 14.39 6.89
C THR A 282 4.24 14.68 7.71
N VAL A 283 3.90 15.97 7.87
CA VAL A 283 2.67 16.39 8.58
C VAL A 283 1.43 15.87 7.83
N MET A 284 1.39 16.02 6.51
CA MET A 284 0.29 15.51 5.68
C MET A 284 0.19 13.98 5.77
N SER A 285 1.32 13.28 5.66
CA SER A 285 1.37 11.82 5.77
C SER A 285 0.81 11.35 7.12
N GLN A 286 1.24 11.96 8.22
CA GLN A 286 0.75 11.62 9.56
C GLN A 286 -0.75 11.92 9.70
N THR A 287 -1.21 13.05 9.19
CA THR A 287 -2.63 13.44 9.24
C THR A 287 -3.50 12.43 8.48
N PHE A 288 -3.10 12.05 7.26
CA PHE A 288 -3.81 11.05 6.47
C PHE A 288 -3.82 9.69 7.17
N ARG A 289 -2.68 9.23 7.71
CA ARG A 289 -2.60 7.96 8.46
C ARG A 289 -3.53 7.99 9.67
N SER A 290 -3.56 9.08 10.43
CA SER A 290 -4.43 9.22 11.61
C SER A 290 -5.91 9.16 11.24
N MET A 291 -6.32 9.86 10.17
CA MET A 291 -7.70 9.82 9.68
C MET A 291 -8.11 8.43 9.20
N ILE A 292 -7.24 7.78 8.42
CA ILE A 292 -7.46 6.46 7.86
C ILE A 292 -7.55 5.43 8.98
N HIS A 293 -6.63 5.43 9.92
CA HIS A 293 -6.57 4.49 11.03
C HIS A 293 -7.79 4.61 11.96
N SER A 294 -8.22 5.83 12.28
CA SER A 294 -9.44 6.04 13.07
C SER A 294 -10.69 5.44 12.42
N ARG A 295 -10.81 5.58 11.08
CA ARG A 295 -11.91 4.95 10.34
C ARG A 295 -11.81 3.43 10.33
N LEU A 296 -10.58 2.88 10.26
CA LEU A 296 -10.34 1.45 10.29
C LEU A 296 -10.77 0.85 11.63
N GLU A 297 -10.37 1.44 12.75
CA GLU A 297 -10.77 0.98 14.09
C GLU A 297 -12.30 0.91 14.26
N LEU A 298 -13.00 1.95 13.80
CA LEU A 298 -14.47 1.96 13.81
C LEU A 298 -15.05 0.87 12.91
N GLY A 299 -14.46 0.67 11.71
CA GLY A 299 -14.85 -0.34 10.75
C GLY A 299 -14.71 -1.76 11.31
N PHE A 300 -13.59 -2.07 11.98
CA PHE A 300 -13.36 -3.40 12.58
C PHE A 300 -14.38 -3.74 13.66
N LYS A 301 -14.69 -2.80 14.56
CA LYS A 301 -15.75 -2.98 15.56
C LYS A 301 -17.11 -3.27 14.92
N GLN A 302 -17.40 -2.66 13.78
CA GLN A 302 -18.61 -2.93 13.00
C GLN A 302 -18.56 -4.31 12.33
N TYR A 303 -17.40 -4.73 11.79
CA TYR A 303 -17.24 -6.03 11.14
C TYR A 303 -17.49 -7.18 12.12
N GLU A 304 -16.92 -7.14 13.31
CA GLU A 304 -17.16 -8.15 14.36
C GLU A 304 -18.65 -8.30 14.71
N ARG A 305 -19.41 -7.20 14.68
CA ARG A 305 -20.85 -7.23 14.94
C ARG A 305 -21.69 -7.71 13.75
N SER A 306 -21.28 -7.33 12.53
CA SER A 306 -22.06 -7.59 11.33
C SER A 306 -21.77 -8.96 10.72
N TYR A 307 -20.60 -9.54 11.00
CA TYR A 307 -20.14 -10.81 10.46
C TYR A 307 -19.63 -11.75 11.57
N PRO A 308 -20.52 -12.13 12.53
CA PRO A 308 -20.11 -12.90 13.71
C PRO A 308 -19.59 -14.30 13.37
N ASP A 309 -19.94 -14.83 12.19
CA ASP A 309 -19.54 -16.15 11.72
C ASP A 309 -18.19 -16.14 10.95
N THR A 310 -17.55 -14.98 10.80
CA THR A 310 -16.27 -14.84 10.14
C THR A 310 -15.19 -14.45 11.14
N ASP A 311 -14.11 -15.21 11.16
CA ASP A 311 -12.92 -14.81 11.91
C ASP A 311 -12.14 -13.76 11.14
N ILE A 312 -11.78 -12.67 11.80
CA ILE A 312 -10.99 -11.60 11.22
C ILE A 312 -9.69 -11.47 11.99
N VAL A 313 -8.56 -11.49 11.24
CA VAL A 313 -7.20 -11.31 11.76
C VAL A 313 -6.61 -10.07 11.13
N LEU A 314 -6.22 -9.09 11.96
CA LEU A 314 -5.57 -7.85 11.52
C LEU A 314 -4.09 -7.90 11.89
N ILE A 315 -3.26 -7.66 10.89
CA ILE A 315 -1.80 -7.57 10.96
C ILE A 315 -1.41 -6.13 10.67
N GLU A 316 -0.78 -5.47 11.63
CA GLU A 316 -0.35 -4.07 11.55
C GLU A 316 1.02 -3.90 12.20
N PRO A 317 1.84 -2.93 11.76
CA PRO A 317 3.06 -2.57 12.48
C PRO A 317 2.75 -1.88 13.81
N ASP A 318 3.71 -1.88 14.75
CA ASP A 318 3.59 -1.08 15.96
C ASP A 318 3.59 0.41 15.58
N GLN A 319 2.65 1.18 16.14
CA GLN A 319 2.56 2.63 15.91
C GLN A 319 3.79 3.40 16.43
N ARG A 320 4.60 2.79 17.29
CA ARG A 320 5.86 3.35 17.81
C ARG A 320 7.07 3.03 16.95
N ASP A 321 6.88 2.32 15.84
CA ASP A 321 7.94 1.93 14.93
C ASP A 321 8.44 3.14 14.12
N ALA A 322 9.43 3.83 14.67
CA ALA A 322 10.08 4.96 14.00
C ALA A 322 10.88 4.53 12.76
N GLU A 323 11.47 3.33 12.77
CA GLU A 323 12.26 2.82 11.65
C GLU A 323 11.40 2.68 10.41
N LEU A 324 10.23 2.08 10.55
CA LEU A 324 9.28 1.94 9.45
C LEU A 324 8.69 3.30 9.02
N PHE A 325 8.37 4.18 9.98
CA PHE A 325 7.69 5.43 9.67
C PHE A 325 8.56 6.44 8.92
N PHE A 326 9.84 6.59 9.32
CA PHE A 326 10.78 7.56 8.75
C PHE A 326 11.67 7.00 7.63
N ALA A 327 11.39 5.80 7.17
CA ALA A 327 12.19 5.11 6.18
C ALA A 327 12.21 5.79 4.80
N ASN A 328 13.36 5.80 4.16
CA ASN A 328 13.49 6.19 2.76
C ASN A 328 13.32 4.98 1.84
N THR A 329 12.11 4.82 1.30
CA THR A 329 11.74 3.68 0.45
C THR A 329 12.39 3.66 -0.93
N PHE A 330 13.02 4.77 -1.33
CA PHE A 330 13.72 4.86 -2.62
C PHE A 330 15.15 4.32 -2.55
N SER A 331 15.68 4.09 -1.35
CA SER A 331 16.98 3.43 -1.15
C SER A 331 16.84 1.91 -1.26
N TYR A 332 17.56 1.28 -2.20
CA TYR A 332 17.57 -0.19 -2.35
C TYR A 332 17.98 -0.92 -1.08
N ARG A 333 19.05 -0.42 -0.42
CA ARG A 333 19.52 -1.00 0.84
C ARG A 333 18.45 -0.93 1.93
N GLN A 334 17.82 0.23 2.08
CA GLN A 334 16.78 0.42 3.09
C GLN A 334 15.53 -0.43 2.80
N ARG A 335 15.16 -0.64 1.52
CA ARG A 335 14.06 -1.56 1.17
C ARG A 335 14.29 -2.96 1.73
N ARG A 336 15.51 -3.48 1.61
CA ARG A 336 15.86 -4.81 2.14
C ARG A 336 15.82 -4.84 3.66
N GLU A 337 16.39 -3.83 4.31
CA GLU A 337 16.38 -3.70 5.77
C GLU A 337 14.93 -3.60 6.29
N LEU A 338 14.09 -2.82 5.64
CA LEU A 338 12.67 -2.67 6.00
C LEU A 338 11.84 -3.94 5.80
N ALA A 339 12.07 -4.67 4.72
CA ALA A 339 11.37 -5.93 4.49
C ALA A 339 11.76 -6.97 5.55
N GLU A 340 13.06 -7.06 5.89
CA GLU A 340 13.56 -7.89 6.99
C GLU A 340 12.96 -7.46 8.33
N HIS A 341 12.92 -6.15 8.60
CA HIS A 341 12.33 -5.58 9.80
C HIS A 341 10.83 -5.94 9.92
N ALA A 342 10.04 -5.74 8.85
CA ALA A 342 8.63 -6.11 8.81
C ALA A 342 8.41 -7.61 9.00
N TYR A 343 9.28 -8.45 8.43
CA TYR A 343 9.27 -9.89 8.62
C TYR A 343 9.49 -10.25 10.10
N GLN A 344 10.51 -9.69 10.75
CA GLN A 344 10.81 -10.00 12.14
C GLN A 344 9.74 -9.45 13.10
N GLN A 345 9.22 -8.24 12.82
CA GLN A 345 8.13 -7.68 13.61
C GLN A 345 6.86 -8.51 13.52
N THR A 346 6.52 -9.01 12.33
CA THR A 346 5.35 -9.89 12.16
C THR A 346 5.53 -11.19 12.91
N ARG A 347 6.73 -11.78 12.90
CA ARG A 347 7.03 -12.98 13.70
C ARG A 347 6.90 -12.69 15.20
N GLN A 348 7.39 -11.53 15.66
CA GLN A 348 7.25 -11.14 17.06
C GLN A 348 5.78 -10.94 17.43
N MET A 349 5.01 -10.25 16.60
CA MET A 349 3.56 -10.06 16.81
C MET A 349 2.80 -11.40 16.89
N LEU A 350 3.16 -12.38 16.06
CA LEU A 350 2.57 -13.72 16.11
C LEU A 350 2.87 -14.43 17.46
N ARG A 351 4.09 -14.28 17.99
CA ARG A 351 4.45 -14.78 19.33
C ARG A 351 3.65 -14.10 20.43
N ASP A 352 3.63 -12.78 20.42
CA ASP A 352 2.99 -11.98 21.48
C ASP A 352 1.47 -12.16 21.52
N ARG A 353 0.86 -12.38 20.34
CA ARG A 353 -0.59 -12.58 20.19
C ARG A 353 -0.99 -14.04 20.01
N GLN A 354 -0.11 -14.99 20.26
CA GLN A 354 -0.36 -16.43 20.05
C GLN A 354 -1.64 -16.90 20.76
N ALA A 355 -1.82 -16.56 22.02
CA ALA A 355 -3.01 -16.94 22.79
C ALA A 355 -4.33 -16.45 22.17
N GLN A 356 -4.30 -15.31 21.47
CA GLN A 356 -5.47 -14.72 20.79
C GLN A 356 -5.67 -15.30 19.40
N LEU A 357 -4.58 -15.50 18.64
CA LEU A 357 -4.62 -15.86 17.23
C LEU A 357 -4.79 -17.37 17.03
N ALA A 358 -4.12 -18.21 17.84
CA ALA A 358 -4.14 -19.65 17.65
C ALA A 358 -5.55 -20.23 17.64
N PRO A 359 -6.47 -19.90 18.58
CA PRO A 359 -7.82 -20.45 18.55
C PRO A 359 -8.63 -20.05 17.31
N LYS A 360 -8.41 -18.84 16.80
CA LYS A 360 -9.08 -18.36 15.56
C LYS A 360 -8.58 -19.13 14.34
N LEU A 361 -7.26 -19.26 14.19
CA LEU A 361 -6.63 -19.93 13.06
C LEU A 361 -6.92 -21.44 13.05
N GLN A 362 -6.88 -22.09 14.20
CA GLN A 362 -7.13 -23.53 14.33
C GLN A 362 -8.53 -23.95 13.87
N ARG A 363 -9.54 -23.10 14.03
CA ARG A 363 -10.90 -23.36 13.51
C ARG A 363 -10.93 -23.56 12.00
N HIS A 364 -9.92 -23.03 11.30
CA HIS A 364 -9.76 -23.10 9.85
C HIS A 364 -8.67 -24.08 9.41
N GLY A 365 -8.13 -24.90 10.35
CA GLY A 365 -7.06 -25.86 10.06
C GLY A 365 -5.69 -25.23 9.90
N ILE A 366 -5.51 -23.98 10.36
CA ILE A 366 -4.25 -23.24 10.29
C ILE A 366 -3.59 -23.27 11.67
N HIS A 367 -2.31 -23.61 11.72
CA HIS A 367 -1.53 -23.74 12.94
C HIS A 367 -0.29 -22.87 12.93
N LEU A 368 0.06 -22.33 14.09
CA LEU A 368 1.34 -21.64 14.27
C LEU A 368 2.48 -22.65 14.32
N ASP A 369 3.49 -22.47 13.46
CA ASP A 369 4.73 -23.26 13.50
C ASP A 369 5.64 -22.74 14.59
N GLN A 370 5.63 -23.40 15.75
CA GLN A 370 6.42 -22.98 16.90
C GLN A 370 7.92 -23.02 16.59
N THR A 371 8.38 -24.00 15.81
CA THR A 371 9.78 -24.14 15.43
C THR A 371 10.22 -22.93 14.60
N ALA A 372 9.39 -22.52 13.64
CA ALA A 372 9.67 -21.32 12.83
C ALA A 372 9.61 -20.05 13.65
N LEU A 373 8.70 -19.95 14.62
CA LEU A 373 8.57 -18.78 15.50
C LEU A 373 9.78 -18.63 16.44
N ASP A 374 10.27 -19.73 17.02
CA ASP A 374 11.35 -19.71 18.02
C ASP A 374 12.74 -19.63 17.40
N ASP A 375 12.87 -19.87 16.09
CA ASP A 375 14.16 -19.78 15.40
C ASP A 375 14.63 -18.32 15.31
N THR A 376 15.49 -17.92 16.24
CA THR A 376 16.06 -16.55 16.29
C THR A 376 17.06 -16.27 15.16
N GLY A 377 17.59 -17.31 14.52
CA GLY A 377 18.50 -17.23 13.37
C GLY A 377 17.79 -17.01 12.04
N ARG A 378 16.48 -17.21 11.99
CA ARG A 378 15.73 -17.12 10.74
C ARG A 378 15.66 -15.71 10.20
N ARG A 379 15.97 -15.55 8.92
CA ARG A 379 15.98 -14.28 8.19
C ARG A 379 15.17 -14.40 6.91
N LEU A 380 14.48 -13.33 6.54
CA LEU A 380 13.81 -13.20 5.24
C LEU A 380 14.83 -13.20 4.12
N LEU A 381 15.87 -12.39 4.29
CA LEU A 381 16.87 -12.13 3.27
C LEU A 381 18.23 -12.72 3.69
N GLN A 382 18.85 -13.44 2.78
CA GLN A 382 20.23 -13.87 3.01
C GLN A 382 21.14 -12.63 3.04
N PRO A 383 22.17 -12.62 3.91
CA PRO A 383 23.16 -11.56 3.88
C PRO A 383 23.74 -11.44 2.46
N VAL A 384 23.69 -10.24 1.88
CA VAL A 384 24.33 -10.00 0.60
C VAL A 384 25.83 -10.19 0.81
N ARG A 385 26.38 -11.30 0.35
CA ARG A 385 27.79 -11.34 0.04
C ARG A 385 27.95 -10.39 -1.15
N LEU A 386 28.34 -9.15 -0.86
CA LEU A 386 28.71 -8.19 -1.88
C LEU A 386 29.72 -8.89 -2.78
N ALA A 387 29.29 -9.29 -3.97
CA ALA A 387 30.22 -9.62 -5.03
C ALA A 387 30.97 -8.30 -5.33
N ALA A 388 32.18 -8.23 -4.78
CA ALA A 388 33.00 -7.02 -4.68
C ALA A 388 33.42 -6.43 -6.05
N ASP A 389 32.89 -6.90 -7.18
CA ASP A 389 33.54 -6.75 -8.48
C ASP A 389 32.73 -6.13 -9.62
N ARG A 390 31.70 -5.32 -9.34
CA ARG A 390 31.13 -4.49 -10.41
C ARG A 390 31.52 -3.01 -10.18
N PRO A 391 32.40 -2.42 -11.01
CA PRO A 391 32.82 -1.02 -10.87
C PRO A 391 31.65 -0.02 -10.93
N THR A 392 30.58 -0.34 -11.66
CA THR A 392 29.37 0.47 -11.76
C THR A 392 28.54 0.45 -10.46
N ALA A 393 28.40 -0.68 -9.78
CA ALA A 393 27.72 -0.76 -8.49
C ALA A 393 28.46 0.06 -7.41
N ARG A 394 29.79 0.01 -7.38
CA ARG A 394 30.60 0.84 -6.50
C ARG A 394 30.48 2.33 -6.77
N ALA A 395 30.32 2.74 -8.04
CA ALA A 395 30.14 4.15 -8.41
C ALA A 395 28.75 4.66 -7.97
N VAL A 396 27.70 3.86 -8.14
CA VAL A 396 26.34 4.20 -7.69
C VAL A 396 26.24 4.23 -6.16
N ASP A 397 26.84 3.28 -5.45
CA ASP A 397 26.91 3.28 -3.98
C ASP A 397 27.68 4.49 -3.43
N ARG A 398 28.80 4.88 -4.09
CA ARG A 398 29.51 6.10 -3.72
C ARG A 398 28.69 7.35 -3.94
N LEU A 399 27.95 7.43 -5.05
CA LEU A 399 27.06 8.55 -5.33
C LEU A 399 25.94 8.65 -4.28
N HIS A 400 25.31 7.54 -3.93
CA HIS A 400 24.29 7.51 -2.86
C HIS A 400 24.88 7.91 -1.51
N THR A 401 26.03 7.35 -1.13
CA THR A 401 26.71 7.72 0.13
C THR A 401 27.06 9.21 0.16
N THR A 402 27.49 9.77 -0.97
CA THR A 402 27.82 11.20 -1.07
C THR A 402 26.58 12.07 -0.97
N LEU A 403 25.45 11.66 -1.59
CA LEU A 403 24.17 12.36 -1.50
C LEU A 403 23.60 12.30 -0.06
N ASP A 404 23.68 11.17 0.60
CA ASP A 404 23.25 11.01 2.00
C ASP A 404 24.10 11.88 2.94
N GLN A 405 25.42 11.94 2.72
CA GLN A 405 26.33 12.84 3.47
C GLN A 405 26.02 14.31 3.20
N LEU A 406 25.71 14.67 1.96
CA LEU A 406 25.31 16.03 1.60
C LEU A 406 23.99 16.43 2.27
N GLN A 407 23.03 15.50 2.29
CA GLN A 407 21.74 15.70 2.94
C GLN A 407 21.89 15.82 4.46
N GLN A 408 22.75 15.01 5.10
CA GLN A 408 23.09 15.17 6.50
C GLN A 408 23.78 16.50 6.79
N HIS A 409 24.68 16.95 5.93
CA HIS A 409 25.36 18.25 6.09
C HIS A 409 24.42 19.45 5.91
N LEU A 410 23.42 19.32 5.04
CA LEU A 410 22.39 20.37 4.85
C LEU A 410 21.42 20.44 6.03
N THR A 411 21.11 19.28 6.65
CA THR A 411 20.25 19.22 7.84
C THR A 411 20.96 19.61 9.14
N THR A 412 22.29 19.53 9.19
CA THR A 412 23.10 19.88 10.40
C THR A 412 23.60 21.30 10.41
N ARG A 413 23.38 22.13 9.38
CA ARG A 413 23.73 23.55 9.42
C ARG A 413 22.75 24.29 10.34
N PRO A 414 23.22 24.89 11.47
CA PRO A 414 22.39 25.77 12.26
C PRO A 414 21.99 26.97 11.40
N ALA A 415 20.73 27.36 11.44
CA ALA A 415 20.26 28.60 10.86
C ALA A 415 21.13 29.73 11.40
N ARG A 416 21.89 30.38 10.53
CA ARG A 416 22.56 31.62 10.89
C ARG A 416 21.48 32.67 11.16
N ALA A 417 21.52 33.22 12.37
CA ALA A 417 20.70 34.29 12.85
C ALA A 417 20.83 35.55 11.96
#